data_d5060ce74c9083f603a30512bd6e6c0e
#
_entry.id   d5060ce74c9083f603a30512bd6e6c0e
#
_cell.length_a   1.000
_cell.length_b   1.000
_cell.length_c   1.000
_cell.angle_alpha   90.00
_cell.angle_beta   90.00
_cell.angle_gamma   90.00
#
_symmetry.space_group_name_H-M   'P 1'
#
loop_
_entity.id
_entity.type
_entity.pdbx_description
1 polymer ?
#
loop_
_entity_poly.entity_id
_entity_poly.type
_entity_poly.pdbx_seq_one_letter_code
_entity_poly.pdbx_strand_id
1 'polypeptide(L)'
;MSDLKYLMSYTIAIVTIVGILLGGGYTYMTVIYAFVFIPALEMLLKESNEEMSDEVKKNRSMDIFFDILLYLNIPLVFSIFFLSLNLLLYSSSSFEIVGIIASTSIMMATNGINVAHELGHRKSFFSRTCSKLLLMPSQYMHFYIEHNFGHHVNVGTEEDPATAKYKQSLYSFWITSVIGQYIGCLLYTSPSPRDS
;
A
#
# COMPACT_ATOMS: atom_id res chain seq x y z
N MET A 1 -3.33 -15.11 22.02
CA MET A 1 -3.99 -15.63 20.80
C MET A 1 -4.67 -14.52 19.96
N SER A 2 -5.04 -13.38 20.53
CA SER A 2 -5.73 -12.30 19.80
C SER A 2 -4.87 -11.60 18.75
N ASP A 3 -3.54 -11.57 18.89
CA ASP A 3 -2.65 -10.80 18.02
C ASP A 3 -2.19 -11.56 16.76
N LEU A 4 -2.33 -12.89 16.74
CA LEU A 4 -2.06 -13.70 15.54
C LEU A 4 -2.96 -13.35 14.34
N LYS A 5 -4.14 -12.74 14.60
CA LYS A 5 -5.01 -12.27 13.52
C LYS A 5 -4.33 -11.24 12.61
N TYR A 6 -3.36 -10.47 13.12
CA TYR A 6 -2.63 -9.48 12.32
C TYR A 6 -1.67 -10.12 11.30
N LEU A 7 -1.32 -11.41 11.47
CA LEU A 7 -0.60 -12.17 10.44
C LEU A 7 -1.42 -12.35 9.16
N MET A 8 -2.74 -12.18 9.21
CA MET A 8 -3.59 -12.20 8.02
C MET A 8 -3.20 -11.12 7.00
N SER A 9 -2.53 -10.03 7.42
CA SER A 9 -1.99 -9.02 6.50
C SER A 9 -0.98 -9.58 5.49
N TYR A 10 -0.37 -10.72 5.79
CA TYR A 10 0.58 -11.41 4.89
C TYR A 10 -0.08 -12.38 3.91
N THR A 11 -1.38 -12.67 4.05
CA THR A 11 -2.05 -13.65 3.18
C THR A 11 -2.06 -13.22 1.72
N ILE A 12 -2.19 -11.93 1.44
CA ILE A 12 -2.10 -11.38 0.07
C ILE A 12 -0.72 -11.67 -0.53
N ALA A 13 0.35 -11.42 0.21
CA ALA A 13 1.71 -11.68 -0.24
C ALA A 13 1.95 -13.18 -0.49
N ILE A 14 1.47 -14.05 0.41
CA ILE A 14 1.57 -15.51 0.26
C ILE A 14 0.82 -15.97 -0.99
N VAL A 15 -0.43 -15.54 -1.17
CA VAL A 15 -1.25 -15.87 -2.34
C VAL A 15 -0.59 -15.37 -3.63
N THR A 16 0.04 -14.18 -3.59
CA THR A 16 0.78 -13.64 -4.73
C THR A 16 1.96 -14.54 -5.10
N ILE A 17 2.80 -14.90 -4.12
CA ILE A 17 3.96 -15.77 -4.37
C ILE A 17 3.50 -17.11 -4.97
N VAL A 18 2.52 -17.75 -4.34
CA VAL A 18 2.01 -19.04 -4.80
C VAL A 18 1.45 -18.93 -6.22
N GLY A 19 0.62 -17.93 -6.49
CA GLY A 19 0.00 -17.73 -7.79
C GLY A 19 1.01 -17.50 -8.92
N ILE A 20 1.99 -16.62 -8.73
CA ILE A 20 2.99 -16.34 -9.76
C ILE A 20 3.97 -17.49 -9.99
N LEU A 21 4.27 -18.31 -8.95
CA LEU A 21 5.12 -19.48 -9.09
C LEU A 21 4.43 -20.65 -9.80
N LEU A 22 3.12 -20.80 -9.62
CA LEU A 22 2.33 -21.83 -10.32
C LEU A 22 2.12 -21.50 -11.81
N GLY A 23 2.16 -20.22 -12.18
CA GLY A 23 1.99 -19.77 -13.57
C GLY A 23 0.57 -19.96 -14.13
N GLY A 24 0.38 -19.76 -15.43
CA GLY A 24 -0.89 -19.90 -16.11
C GLY A 24 -2.02 -19.07 -15.50
N GLY A 25 -3.20 -19.67 -15.33
CA GLY A 25 -4.35 -19.02 -14.70
C GLY A 25 -4.17 -18.69 -13.21
N TYR A 26 -3.24 -19.35 -12.54
CA TYR A 26 -2.97 -19.11 -11.12
C TYR A 26 -2.34 -17.73 -10.86
N THR A 27 -1.76 -17.10 -11.88
CA THR A 27 -1.24 -15.73 -11.77
C THR A 27 -2.29 -14.71 -11.34
N TYR A 28 -3.59 -15.02 -11.51
CA TYR A 28 -4.72 -14.19 -11.07
C TYR A 28 -5.23 -14.50 -9.65
N MET A 29 -4.61 -15.43 -8.92
CA MET A 29 -5.09 -15.84 -7.58
C MET A 29 -5.23 -14.66 -6.64
N THR A 30 -4.29 -13.71 -6.65
CA THR A 30 -4.36 -12.52 -5.77
C THR A 30 -5.54 -11.63 -6.12
N VAL A 31 -5.84 -11.47 -7.40
CA VAL A 31 -7.00 -10.69 -7.87
C VAL A 31 -8.29 -11.31 -7.34
N ILE A 32 -8.44 -12.64 -7.53
CA ILE A 32 -9.62 -13.39 -7.04
C ILE A 32 -9.69 -13.34 -5.51
N TYR A 33 -8.56 -13.51 -4.84
CA TYR A 33 -8.49 -13.47 -3.38
C TYR A 33 -8.93 -12.11 -2.83
N ALA A 34 -8.39 -11.02 -3.37
CA ALA A 34 -8.65 -9.66 -2.87
C ALA A 34 -10.06 -9.15 -3.19
N PHE A 35 -10.59 -9.45 -4.39
CA PHE A 35 -11.85 -8.86 -4.86
C PHE A 35 -13.05 -9.81 -4.84
N VAL A 36 -12.83 -11.09 -4.61
CA VAL A 36 -13.93 -12.08 -4.51
C VAL A 36 -13.91 -12.75 -3.14
N PHE A 37 -12.80 -13.37 -2.75
CA PHE A 37 -12.74 -14.17 -1.53
C PHE A 37 -12.87 -13.33 -0.27
N ILE A 38 -12.09 -12.25 -0.14
CA ILE A 38 -12.14 -11.37 1.05
C ILE A 38 -13.52 -10.73 1.20
N PRO A 39 -14.13 -10.08 0.18
CA PRO A 39 -15.47 -9.53 0.30
C PRO A 39 -16.53 -10.59 0.62
N ALA A 40 -16.46 -11.78 0.02
CA ALA A 40 -17.37 -12.87 0.34
C ALA A 40 -17.23 -13.33 1.80
N LEU A 41 -15.99 -13.39 2.31
CA LEU A 41 -15.74 -13.71 3.72
C LEU A 41 -16.29 -12.62 4.65
N GLU A 42 -16.11 -11.35 4.32
CA GLU A 42 -16.66 -10.22 5.09
C GLU A 42 -18.20 -10.27 5.18
N MET A 43 -18.88 -10.67 4.09
CA MET A 43 -20.34 -10.84 4.10
C MET A 43 -20.80 -11.98 5.02
N LEU A 44 -19.96 -13.00 5.24
CA LEU A 44 -20.27 -14.16 6.07
C LEU A 44 -19.91 -13.95 7.55
N LEU A 45 -18.91 -13.11 7.82
CA LEU A 45 -18.45 -12.80 9.17
C LEU A 45 -19.29 -11.66 9.75
N LYS A 46 -19.66 -11.80 11.03
CA LYS A 46 -20.32 -10.70 11.76
C LYS A 46 -19.29 -9.64 12.10
N GLU A 47 -19.68 -8.38 11.94
CA GLU A 47 -18.89 -7.25 12.45
C GLU A 47 -18.65 -7.39 13.95
N SER A 48 -17.40 -7.22 14.37
CA SER A 48 -17.05 -7.09 15.78
C SER A 48 -17.09 -5.60 16.15
N ASN A 49 -18.10 -5.21 16.90
CA ASN A 49 -18.24 -3.83 17.41
C ASN A 49 -17.46 -3.59 18.72
N GLU A 50 -16.49 -4.45 19.04
CA GLU A 50 -15.65 -4.25 20.22
C GLU A 50 -14.62 -3.14 19.94
N GLU A 51 -14.90 -1.95 20.43
CA GLU A 51 -13.92 -0.87 20.47
C GLU A 51 -12.85 -1.17 21.53
N MET A 52 -11.59 -1.16 21.10
CA MET A 52 -10.48 -1.26 22.04
C MET A 52 -10.36 0.03 22.84
N SER A 53 -10.19 -0.09 24.18
CA SER A 53 -9.89 1.07 25.03
C SER A 53 -8.60 1.77 24.59
N ASP A 54 -8.52 3.08 24.86
CA ASP A 54 -7.35 3.88 24.47
C ASP A 54 -6.06 3.41 25.14
N GLU A 55 -6.17 2.84 26.34
CA GLU A 55 -5.05 2.25 27.05
C GLU A 55 -4.50 1.00 26.31
N VAL A 56 -5.39 0.13 25.82
CA VAL A 56 -5.01 -1.05 25.02
C VAL A 56 -4.40 -0.62 23.70
N LYS A 57 -4.95 0.39 23.02
CA LYS A 57 -4.39 0.96 21.79
C LYS A 57 -2.98 1.49 22.02
N LYS A 58 -2.76 2.26 23.10
CA LYS A 58 -1.46 2.81 23.47
C LYS A 58 -0.42 1.73 23.79
N ASN A 59 -0.80 0.72 24.55
CA ASN A 59 0.11 -0.40 24.88
C ASN A 59 0.51 -1.18 23.63
N ARG A 60 -0.42 -1.42 22.71
CA ARG A 60 -0.15 -2.10 21.43
C ARG A 60 0.72 -1.28 20.49
N SER A 61 0.59 0.03 20.48
CA SER A 61 1.43 0.89 19.63
C SER A 61 2.91 0.88 20.03
N MET A 62 3.25 0.37 21.23
CA MET A 62 4.61 0.22 21.73
C MET A 62 5.11 -1.23 21.69
N ASP A 63 4.30 -2.17 21.21
CA ASP A 63 4.66 -3.58 21.16
C ASP A 63 5.54 -3.87 19.95
N ILE A 64 6.74 -4.39 20.20
CA ILE A 64 7.74 -4.75 19.19
C ILE A 64 7.21 -5.76 18.16
N PHE A 65 6.19 -6.56 18.51
CA PHE A 65 5.56 -7.50 17.59
C PHE A 65 4.99 -6.77 16.36
N PHE A 66 4.27 -5.66 16.56
CA PHE A 66 3.72 -4.89 15.45
C PHE A 66 4.81 -4.19 14.62
N ASP A 67 5.88 -3.75 15.28
CA ASP A 67 7.03 -3.18 14.58
C ASP A 67 7.70 -4.21 13.68
N ILE A 68 7.91 -5.43 14.17
CA ILE A 68 8.46 -6.54 13.37
C ILE A 68 7.55 -6.81 12.16
N LEU A 69 6.22 -6.86 12.35
CA LEU A 69 5.29 -7.06 11.25
C LEU A 69 5.42 -5.97 10.19
N LEU A 70 5.57 -4.70 10.56
CA LEU A 70 5.74 -3.63 9.58
C LEU A 70 7.07 -3.75 8.82
N TYR A 71 8.19 -3.97 9.53
CA TYR A 71 9.51 -4.02 8.89
C TYR A 71 9.76 -5.27 8.05
N LEU A 72 9.14 -6.40 8.36
CA LEU A 72 9.22 -7.61 7.54
C LEU A 72 8.61 -7.43 6.14
N ASN A 73 7.74 -6.44 5.95
CA ASN A 73 7.24 -6.13 4.60
C ASN A 73 8.34 -5.63 3.65
N ILE A 74 9.44 -5.05 4.16
CA ILE A 74 10.51 -4.54 3.30
C ILE A 74 11.15 -5.69 2.50
N PRO A 75 11.79 -6.69 3.12
CA PRO A 75 12.36 -7.79 2.36
C PRO A 75 11.30 -8.57 1.57
N LEU A 76 10.08 -8.68 2.08
CA LEU A 76 8.98 -9.38 1.42
C LEU A 76 8.60 -8.71 0.10
N VAL A 77 8.33 -7.41 0.12
CA VAL A 77 7.93 -6.61 -1.06
C VAL A 77 9.03 -6.65 -2.12
N PHE A 78 10.29 -6.44 -1.74
CA PHE A 78 11.40 -6.51 -2.69
C PHE A 78 11.60 -7.91 -3.27
N SER A 79 11.47 -8.97 -2.44
CA SER A 79 11.58 -10.34 -2.92
C SER A 79 10.51 -10.68 -3.95
N ILE A 80 9.25 -10.30 -3.69
CA ILE A 80 8.15 -10.54 -4.63
C ILE A 80 8.32 -9.69 -5.89
N PHE A 81 8.74 -8.43 -5.74
CA PHE A 81 8.98 -7.55 -6.87
C PHE A 81 10.04 -8.13 -7.83
N PHE A 82 11.22 -8.52 -7.31
CA PHE A 82 12.27 -9.10 -8.15
C PHE A 82 11.89 -10.47 -8.71
N LEU A 83 11.15 -11.29 -7.95
CA LEU A 83 10.62 -12.55 -8.46
C LEU A 83 9.66 -12.30 -9.63
N SER A 84 8.74 -11.34 -9.49
CA SER A 84 7.80 -10.98 -10.55
C SER A 84 8.51 -10.46 -11.79
N LEU A 85 9.51 -9.57 -11.64
CA LEU A 85 10.31 -9.09 -12.75
C LEU A 85 11.04 -10.24 -13.47
N ASN A 86 11.62 -11.17 -12.71
CA ASN A 86 12.28 -12.33 -13.28
C ASN A 86 11.31 -13.19 -14.10
N LEU A 87 10.13 -13.49 -13.56
CA LEU A 87 9.12 -14.28 -14.26
C LEU A 87 8.60 -13.57 -15.51
N LEU A 88 8.43 -12.26 -15.48
CA LEU A 88 8.02 -11.46 -16.65
C LEU A 88 9.03 -11.52 -17.79
N LEU A 89 10.33 -11.63 -17.51
CA LEU A 89 11.37 -11.76 -18.54
C LEU A 89 11.28 -13.06 -19.31
N TYR A 90 10.77 -14.13 -18.70
CA TYR A 90 10.69 -15.46 -19.30
C TYR A 90 9.26 -15.86 -19.75
N SER A 91 8.25 -15.08 -19.38
CA SER A 91 6.87 -15.34 -19.80
C SER A 91 6.65 -14.88 -21.24
N SER A 92 6.12 -15.78 -22.08
CA SER A 92 5.72 -15.47 -23.45
C SER A 92 4.20 -15.31 -23.60
N SER A 93 3.44 -15.63 -22.57
CA SER A 93 1.98 -15.53 -22.55
C SER A 93 1.51 -14.16 -22.07
N SER A 94 0.86 -13.38 -22.93
CA SER A 94 0.25 -12.09 -22.53
C SER A 94 -0.73 -12.24 -21.39
N PHE A 95 -1.44 -13.38 -21.32
CA PHE A 95 -2.37 -13.69 -20.23
C PHE A 95 -1.64 -13.80 -18.89
N GLU A 96 -0.53 -14.54 -18.82
CA GLU A 96 0.30 -14.64 -17.60
C GLU A 96 0.91 -13.31 -17.21
N ILE A 97 1.44 -12.56 -18.18
CA ILE A 97 2.03 -11.23 -17.96
C ILE A 97 1.03 -10.32 -17.24
N VAL A 98 -0.20 -10.24 -17.74
CA VAL A 98 -1.26 -9.43 -17.12
C VAL A 98 -1.58 -9.92 -15.71
N GLY A 99 -1.66 -11.23 -15.51
CA GLY A 99 -1.92 -11.83 -14.19
C GLY A 99 -0.81 -11.52 -13.18
N ILE A 100 0.48 -11.66 -13.58
CA ILE A 100 1.63 -11.34 -12.73
C ILE A 100 1.62 -9.86 -12.35
N ILE A 101 1.43 -8.96 -13.33
CA ILE A 101 1.38 -7.51 -13.08
C ILE A 101 0.24 -7.17 -12.13
N ALA A 102 -0.99 -7.64 -12.39
CA ALA A 102 -2.15 -7.33 -11.56
C ALA A 102 -1.97 -7.82 -10.11
N SER A 103 -1.53 -9.07 -9.93
CA SER A 103 -1.32 -9.66 -8.61
C SER A 103 -0.20 -8.97 -7.83
N THR A 104 0.91 -8.68 -8.49
CA THR A 104 2.03 -7.95 -7.88
C THR A 104 1.63 -6.53 -7.52
N SER A 105 0.84 -5.84 -8.35
CA SER A 105 0.35 -4.48 -8.08
C SER A 105 -0.55 -4.44 -6.84
N ILE A 106 -1.45 -5.41 -6.67
CA ILE A 106 -2.30 -5.51 -5.46
C ILE A 106 -1.43 -5.73 -4.22
N MET A 107 -0.47 -6.65 -4.29
CA MET A 107 0.45 -6.90 -3.18
C MET A 107 1.27 -5.64 -2.84
N MET A 108 1.77 -4.91 -3.85
CA MET A 108 2.51 -3.67 -3.64
C MET A 108 1.64 -2.58 -3.03
N ALA A 109 0.36 -2.48 -3.40
CA ALA A 109 -0.56 -1.54 -2.79
C ALA A 109 -0.80 -1.87 -1.31
N THR A 110 -1.04 -3.14 -0.97
CA THR A 110 -1.38 -3.58 0.39
C THR A 110 -0.16 -3.67 1.31
N ASN A 111 0.87 -4.41 0.91
CA ASN A 111 2.06 -4.66 1.73
C ASN A 111 3.17 -3.62 1.52
N GLY A 112 3.16 -2.89 0.40
CA GLY A 112 4.08 -1.79 0.13
C GLY A 112 3.53 -0.44 0.58
N ILE A 113 2.57 0.11 -0.16
CA ILE A 113 2.09 1.49 0.03
C ILE A 113 1.39 1.67 1.38
N ASN A 114 0.48 0.78 1.79
CA ASN A 114 -0.22 0.92 3.09
C ASN A 114 0.74 0.81 4.27
N VAL A 115 1.74 -0.08 4.20
CA VAL A 115 2.76 -0.19 5.25
C VAL A 115 3.70 1.02 5.23
N ALA A 116 4.06 1.50 4.05
CA ALA A 116 4.84 2.73 3.89
C ALA A 116 4.13 3.95 4.48
N HIS A 117 2.82 4.04 4.31
CA HIS A 117 1.97 5.08 4.89
C HIS A 117 2.09 5.09 6.42
N GLU A 118 1.88 3.95 7.08
CA GLU A 118 2.03 3.82 8.54
C GLU A 118 3.45 4.20 9.03
N LEU A 119 4.49 3.70 8.36
CA LEU A 119 5.87 4.02 8.70
C LEU A 119 6.23 5.49 8.43
N GLY A 120 5.57 6.12 7.46
CA GLY A 120 5.74 7.51 7.08
C GLY A 120 5.30 8.50 8.16
N HIS A 121 4.31 8.13 8.98
CA HIS A 121 3.83 8.93 10.11
C HIS A 121 4.70 8.85 11.36
N ARG A 122 5.62 7.90 11.42
CA ARG A 122 6.48 7.72 12.58
C ARG A 122 7.56 8.80 12.66
N LYS A 123 7.94 9.18 13.88
CA LYS A 123 8.98 10.21 14.14
C LYS A 123 10.40 9.71 13.88
N SER A 124 10.62 8.41 13.94
CA SER A 124 11.93 7.79 13.75
C SER A 124 12.47 8.01 12.34
N PHE A 125 13.72 8.42 12.21
CA PHE A 125 14.40 8.51 10.91
C PHE A 125 14.43 7.15 10.20
N PHE A 126 14.67 6.07 10.94
CA PHE A 126 14.68 4.71 10.41
C PHE A 126 13.33 4.33 9.80
N SER A 127 12.22 4.54 10.52
CA SER A 127 10.87 4.24 10.02
C SER A 127 10.55 5.01 8.74
N ARG A 128 10.90 6.31 8.70
CA ARG A 128 10.67 7.15 7.51
C ARG A 128 11.53 6.72 6.32
N THR A 129 12.74 6.23 6.56
CA THR A 129 13.59 5.65 5.51
C THR A 129 12.98 4.36 4.98
N CYS A 130 12.50 3.49 5.86
CA CYS A 130 11.79 2.25 5.49
C CYS A 130 10.51 2.54 4.69
N SER A 131 9.74 3.57 5.06
CA SER A 131 8.59 4.05 4.29
C SER A 131 8.98 4.38 2.83
N LYS A 132 10.03 5.19 2.65
CA LYS A 132 10.50 5.56 1.31
C LYS A 132 10.98 4.35 0.52
N LEU A 133 11.68 3.41 1.16
CA LEU A 133 12.10 2.16 0.51
C LEU A 133 10.90 1.35 0.01
N LEU A 134 9.83 1.21 0.79
CA LEU A 134 8.63 0.49 0.39
C LEU A 134 7.87 1.16 -0.77
N LEU A 135 7.95 2.48 -0.90
CA LEU A 135 7.35 3.23 -2.01
C LEU A 135 8.18 3.17 -3.31
N MET A 136 9.46 2.82 -3.21
CA MET A 136 10.38 2.85 -4.36
C MET A 136 9.99 1.88 -5.48
N PRO A 137 9.63 0.59 -5.22
CA PRO A 137 9.27 -0.34 -6.28
C PRO A 137 8.02 0.07 -7.07
N SER A 138 7.08 0.77 -6.43
CA SER A 138 5.88 1.33 -7.09
C SER A 138 6.11 2.69 -7.74
N GLN A 139 7.34 3.23 -7.69
CA GLN A 139 7.69 4.59 -8.15
C GLN A 139 6.82 5.70 -7.52
N TYR A 140 6.35 5.46 -6.29
CA TYR A 140 5.37 6.31 -5.61
C TYR A 140 5.98 7.12 -4.45
N MET A 141 7.29 7.41 -4.49
CA MET A 141 8.01 8.10 -3.40
C MET A 141 7.51 9.53 -3.13
N HIS A 142 6.95 10.20 -4.15
CA HIS A 142 6.33 11.51 -4.00
C HIS A 142 5.15 11.50 -3.02
N PHE A 143 4.47 10.36 -2.85
CA PHE A 143 3.41 10.17 -1.87
C PHE A 143 3.85 10.54 -0.45
N TYR A 144 5.10 10.22 -0.05
CA TYR A 144 5.58 10.55 1.29
C TYR A 144 5.55 12.06 1.57
N ILE A 145 5.94 12.88 0.59
CA ILE A 145 5.99 14.34 0.74
C ILE A 145 4.57 14.89 0.69
N GLU A 146 3.84 14.57 -0.35
CA GLU A 146 2.51 15.11 -0.58
C GLU A 146 1.53 14.69 0.52
N HIS A 147 1.57 13.44 0.95
CA HIS A 147 0.70 12.95 2.00
C HIS A 147 0.92 13.65 3.34
N ASN A 148 2.17 13.82 3.77
CA ASN A 148 2.47 14.41 5.08
C ASN A 148 2.40 15.94 5.10
N PHE A 149 2.70 16.62 4.00
CA PHE A 149 2.82 18.08 3.93
C PHE A 149 1.73 18.73 3.08
N GLY A 150 1.11 17.99 2.15
CA GLY A 150 0.01 18.45 1.32
C GLY A 150 -1.34 17.99 1.87
N HIS A 151 -1.63 16.68 1.78
CA HIS A 151 -2.92 16.10 2.15
C HIS A 151 -3.30 16.37 3.62
N HIS A 152 -2.44 16.08 4.59
CA HIS A 152 -2.77 16.30 6.01
C HIS A 152 -3.03 17.75 6.38
N VAL A 153 -2.47 18.70 5.63
CA VAL A 153 -2.70 20.13 5.86
C VAL A 153 -4.01 20.59 5.20
N ASN A 154 -4.34 20.05 4.03
CA ASN A 154 -5.42 20.54 3.19
C ASN A 154 -6.62 19.58 3.11
N VAL A 155 -6.65 18.50 3.91
CA VAL A 155 -7.69 17.47 3.85
C VAL A 155 -9.09 18.08 3.92
N GLY A 156 -9.97 17.70 2.99
CA GLY A 156 -11.33 18.19 2.89
C GLY A 156 -11.50 19.55 2.19
N THR A 157 -10.42 20.16 1.71
CA THR A 157 -10.45 21.40 0.92
C THR A 157 -10.33 21.12 -0.58
N GLU A 158 -10.52 22.15 -1.41
CA GLU A 158 -10.37 22.05 -2.87
C GLU A 158 -8.90 21.96 -3.32
N GLU A 159 -7.97 22.40 -2.47
CA GLU A 159 -6.53 22.33 -2.69
C GLU A 159 -5.97 20.92 -2.51
N ASP A 160 -6.69 20.03 -1.82
CA ASP A 160 -6.25 18.66 -1.60
C ASP A 160 -6.59 17.76 -2.78
N PRO A 161 -5.61 17.29 -3.57
CA PRO A 161 -5.85 16.39 -4.69
C PRO A 161 -6.31 14.98 -4.24
N ALA A 162 -6.10 14.62 -2.99
CA ALA A 162 -6.53 13.35 -2.40
C ALA A 162 -7.96 13.44 -1.79
N THR A 163 -8.61 14.60 -1.84
CA THR A 163 -10.02 14.79 -1.47
C THR A 163 -10.92 14.72 -2.72
N ALA A 164 -11.83 13.74 -2.75
CA ALA A 164 -12.79 13.61 -3.85
C ALA A 164 -13.81 14.76 -3.83
N LYS A 165 -14.08 15.35 -5.00
CA LYS A 165 -15.11 16.39 -5.15
C LYS A 165 -16.51 15.78 -5.14
N TYR A 166 -17.49 16.57 -4.71
CA TYR A 166 -18.89 16.14 -4.71
C TYR A 166 -19.33 15.64 -6.09
N LYS A 167 -19.91 14.45 -6.14
CA LYS A 167 -20.31 13.73 -7.38
C LYS A 167 -19.16 13.39 -8.35
N GLN A 168 -17.92 13.48 -7.95
CA GLN A 168 -16.80 13.02 -8.77
C GLN A 168 -16.84 11.50 -8.93
N SER A 169 -16.69 11.00 -10.16
CA SER A 169 -16.59 9.56 -10.40
C SER A 169 -15.24 9.02 -9.89
N LEU A 170 -15.21 7.76 -9.48
CA LEU A 170 -14.00 7.09 -9.01
C LEU A 170 -12.84 7.19 -10.02
N TYR A 171 -13.14 6.98 -11.31
CA TYR A 171 -12.11 7.04 -12.36
C TYR A 171 -11.54 8.45 -12.55
N SER A 172 -12.41 9.48 -12.51
CA SER A 172 -11.97 10.88 -12.56
C SER A 172 -11.14 11.24 -11.32
N PHE A 173 -11.56 10.77 -10.14
CA PHE A 173 -10.82 10.96 -8.90
C PHE A 173 -9.41 10.35 -8.98
N TRP A 174 -9.26 9.12 -9.46
CA TRP A 174 -7.94 8.51 -9.62
C TRP A 174 -6.99 9.36 -10.47
N ILE A 175 -7.46 9.85 -11.60
CA ILE A 175 -6.63 10.68 -12.50
C ILE A 175 -6.25 11.99 -11.82
N THR A 176 -7.22 12.70 -11.25
CA THR A 176 -6.97 14.00 -10.61
C THR A 176 -6.10 13.86 -9.35
N SER A 177 -6.31 12.79 -8.57
CA SER A 177 -5.54 12.54 -7.36
C SER A 177 -4.08 12.20 -7.68
N VAL A 178 -3.81 11.27 -8.58
CA VAL A 178 -2.43 10.87 -8.93
C VAL A 178 -1.65 12.05 -9.54
N ILE A 179 -2.24 12.76 -10.50
CA ILE A 179 -1.58 13.91 -11.14
C ILE A 179 -1.39 15.04 -10.13
N GLY A 180 -2.42 15.36 -9.35
CA GLY A 180 -2.39 16.43 -8.36
C GLY A 180 -1.35 16.20 -7.26
N GLN A 181 -1.25 14.98 -6.74
CA GLN A 181 -0.24 14.62 -5.74
C GLN A 181 1.19 14.73 -6.30
N TYR A 182 1.39 14.35 -7.56
CA TYR A 182 2.69 14.49 -8.20
C TYR A 182 3.07 15.97 -8.37
N ILE A 183 2.16 16.81 -8.84
CA ILE A 183 2.36 18.26 -8.97
C ILE A 183 2.59 18.89 -7.58
N GLY A 184 1.78 18.53 -6.57
CA GLY A 184 1.94 18.98 -5.19
C GLY A 184 3.35 18.69 -4.67
N CYS A 185 3.83 17.46 -4.82
CA CYS A 185 5.20 17.10 -4.44
C CYS A 185 6.26 17.99 -5.11
N LEU A 186 6.12 18.30 -6.40
CA LEU A 186 7.06 19.18 -7.10
C LEU A 186 7.03 20.61 -6.56
N LEU A 187 5.85 21.11 -6.20
CA LEU A 187 5.71 22.46 -5.62
C LEU A 187 6.36 22.53 -4.23
N TYR A 188 6.20 21.50 -3.38
CA TYR A 188 6.83 21.45 -2.04
C TYR A 188 8.35 21.27 -2.10
N THR A 189 8.88 20.71 -3.17
CA THR A 189 10.33 20.43 -3.30
C THR A 189 11.08 21.43 -4.17
N SER A 190 10.36 22.29 -4.90
CA SER A 190 10.96 23.33 -5.74
C SER A 190 11.52 24.47 -4.85
N PRO A 191 12.73 25.00 -5.14
CA PRO A 191 13.26 26.15 -4.42
C PRO A 191 12.33 27.35 -4.60
N SER A 192 12.02 28.02 -3.46
CA SER A 192 11.24 29.25 -3.50
C SER A 192 12.02 30.36 -4.19
N PRO A 193 11.39 31.25 -4.99
CA PRO A 193 12.05 32.44 -5.51
C PRO A 193 12.60 33.37 -4.40
N ARG A 194 12.23 33.12 -3.13
CA ARG A 194 12.74 33.88 -1.97
C ARG A 194 14.05 33.30 -1.40
N ASP A 195 14.45 32.10 -1.85
CA ASP A 195 15.67 31.41 -1.40
C ASP A 195 16.86 31.62 -2.34
N SER A 196 16.69 32.50 -3.37
CA SER A 196 17.70 32.91 -4.35
C SER A 196 18.19 34.33 -4.13
#